data_b68f21e5e4cf66f2c818d33a882571c5
#
_entry.id   b68f21e5e4cf66f2c818d33a882571c5
#
_cell.length_a   1.000
_cell.length_b   1.000
_cell.length_c   1.000
_cell.angle_alpha   90.00
_cell.angle_beta   90.00
_cell.angle_gamma   90.00
#
_symmetry.space_group_name_H-M   'P 1'
#
loop_
_entity.id
_entity.type
_entity.pdbx_description
1 polymer ?
#
loop_
_entity_poly.entity_id
_entity_poly.type
_entity_poly.pdbx_seq_one_letter_code
_entity_poly.pdbx_strand_id
1 'polypeptide(L)'
;MPRVSKTIFLVAVVCVAIGCEQGGTTHDPAIPSVETTSGPLPEKGPEEYWAKFETTRGPLVIEVHRAWSPYGADRFYELVKSGFYDDCKFFRVVGFVVQFGISGDPHVSAKWHEANIPDDKYERRDRNHQSNKRGYVTFAKSQMPNSRTTQVFINCIDNSQLDRQGFTPFGVVLSGMDAIDSLYSNYADEPSNSQDRIEKEGDAYLNAAFPKLDSIKTAVILPGKPKEAEKADESKKPDEAKKADETKKGAEPKPNAGPPAPAKKSAG
;
A
#
# COMPACT_ATOMS: atom_id res chain seq x y z
N MET A 1 -24.53 36.03 -2.44
CA MET A 1 -23.52 35.01 -2.61
C MET A 1 -22.34 35.32 -1.68
N PRO A 2 -22.16 34.66 -0.55
CA PRO A 2 -20.99 34.89 0.32
C PRO A 2 -19.80 34.05 -0.13
N ARG A 3 -18.65 34.70 -0.23
CA ARG A 3 -17.35 34.07 -0.51
C ARG A 3 -16.86 33.29 0.72
N VAL A 4 -16.59 32.03 0.55
CA VAL A 4 -15.93 31.19 1.56
C VAL A 4 -14.43 31.44 1.50
N SER A 5 -13.90 32.02 2.60
CA SER A 5 -12.47 32.30 2.81
C SER A 5 -11.75 30.96 3.17
N LYS A 6 -10.76 30.60 2.39
CA LYS A 6 -9.86 29.48 2.70
C LYS A 6 -8.83 29.94 3.73
N THR A 7 -9.00 29.55 4.98
CA THR A 7 -8.00 29.78 6.03
C THR A 7 -6.93 28.69 5.95
N ILE A 8 -5.75 29.08 5.49
CA ILE A 8 -4.54 28.26 5.51
C ILE A 8 -3.95 28.35 6.93
N PHE A 9 -3.95 27.26 7.68
CA PHE A 9 -3.22 27.16 8.95
C PHE A 9 -1.73 26.96 8.64
N LEU A 10 -0.98 28.07 8.80
CA LEU A 10 0.48 28.09 8.78
C LEU A 10 0.96 27.82 10.22
N VAL A 11 1.52 26.64 10.48
CA VAL A 11 2.17 26.33 11.75
C VAL A 11 3.54 27.00 11.75
N ALA A 12 3.68 28.06 12.54
CA ALA A 12 4.93 28.77 12.74
C ALA A 12 5.87 27.95 13.65
N VAL A 13 7.04 27.61 13.13
CA VAL A 13 8.17 27.10 13.89
C VAL A 13 8.85 28.27 14.59
N VAL A 14 8.76 28.32 15.91
CA VAL A 14 9.51 29.28 16.73
C VAL A 14 10.90 28.68 17.03
N CYS A 15 11.93 29.21 16.37
CA CYS A 15 13.31 29.00 16.76
C CYS A 15 13.66 29.96 17.88
N VAL A 16 13.88 29.42 19.10
CA VAL A 16 14.54 30.18 20.18
C VAL A 16 16.02 29.80 20.18
N ALA A 17 16.86 30.76 19.81
CA ALA A 17 18.31 30.67 19.93
C ALA A 17 18.70 31.24 21.31
N ILE A 18 19.34 30.47 22.16
CA ILE A 18 20.05 30.98 23.36
C ILE A 18 21.41 30.30 23.49
N GLY A 19 22.44 31.14 23.38
CA GLY A 19 23.65 31.19 24.14
C GLY A 19 24.61 30.01 24.20
N CYS A 20 25.82 30.28 23.65
CA CYS A 20 27.05 29.51 23.89
C CYS A 20 27.48 29.54 25.34
N GLU A 21 27.87 28.35 25.87
CA GLU A 21 28.93 28.29 26.91
C GLU A 21 29.77 27.01 26.65
N GLN A 22 31.09 27.19 26.64
CA GLN A 22 32.11 26.18 26.39
C GLN A 22 32.43 25.41 27.67
N GLY A 23 32.48 24.09 27.60
CA GLY A 23 32.99 23.23 28.68
C GLY A 23 33.04 21.78 28.17
N GLY A 24 34.24 21.35 27.71
CA GLY A 24 34.42 20.04 27.13
C GLY A 24 34.26 18.88 28.10
N THR A 25 33.62 17.84 27.62
CA THR A 25 33.93 16.43 27.86
C THR A 25 33.20 15.65 26.77
N THR A 26 33.95 14.89 25.98
CA THR A 26 33.45 13.98 24.96
C THR A 26 32.64 12.86 25.61
N HIS A 27 31.33 13.06 25.73
CA HIS A 27 30.37 11.99 25.87
C HIS A 27 29.60 11.94 24.55
N ASP A 28 29.89 10.90 23.76
CA ASP A 28 29.02 10.47 22.67
C ASP A 28 27.61 10.31 23.25
N PRO A 29 26.61 11.07 22.83
CA PRO A 29 25.25 10.78 23.27
C PRO A 29 24.86 9.46 22.61
N ALA A 30 24.81 8.39 23.41
CA ALA A 30 24.16 7.16 23.02
C ALA A 30 22.77 7.54 22.45
N ILE A 31 22.59 7.31 21.14
CA ILE A 31 21.27 7.41 20.51
C ILE A 31 20.37 6.53 21.35
N PRO A 32 19.30 7.07 21.98
CA PRO A 32 18.38 6.23 22.73
C PRO A 32 17.84 5.21 21.74
N SER A 33 18.11 3.94 21.98
CA SER A 33 17.45 2.84 21.33
C SER A 33 15.96 3.01 21.58
N VAL A 34 15.21 3.48 20.58
CA VAL A 34 13.75 3.56 20.64
C VAL A 34 13.23 2.13 20.48
N GLU A 35 13.34 1.37 21.56
CA GLU A 35 12.54 0.18 21.77
C GLU A 35 11.27 0.61 22.48
N THR A 36 10.20 0.78 21.70
CA THR A 36 8.86 0.66 22.27
C THR A 36 7.88 0.27 21.17
N THR A 37 7.85 -1.00 20.86
CA THR A 37 6.62 -1.63 20.39
C THR A 37 5.84 -1.99 21.66
N SER A 38 4.71 -1.36 21.90
CA SER A 38 3.93 -1.55 23.11
C SER A 38 3.12 -2.85 23.14
N GLY A 39 3.29 -3.73 22.17
CA GLY A 39 2.57 -5.00 22.09
C GLY A 39 3.47 -6.17 21.68
N PRO A 40 3.01 -7.43 21.90
CA PRO A 40 3.71 -8.60 21.40
C PRO A 40 3.80 -8.57 19.87
N LEU A 41 4.93 -9.04 19.34
CA LEU A 41 5.08 -9.21 17.88
C LEU A 41 4.02 -10.20 17.37
N PRO A 42 3.49 -10.01 16.16
CA PRO A 42 2.53 -10.93 15.56
C PRO A 42 3.12 -12.32 15.35
N GLU A 43 2.26 -13.35 15.36
CA GLU A 43 2.65 -14.70 14.98
C GLU A 43 3.21 -14.70 13.55
N LYS A 44 4.34 -15.37 13.33
CA LYS A 44 4.93 -15.48 12.00
C LYS A 44 3.98 -16.20 11.04
N GLY A 45 3.56 -15.50 9.98
CA GLY A 45 2.76 -16.05 8.88
C GLY A 45 3.59 -16.86 7.88
N PRO A 46 2.92 -17.52 6.90
CA PRO A 46 3.59 -18.15 5.76
C PRO A 46 4.40 -17.14 4.95
N GLU A 47 5.42 -17.61 4.22
CA GLU A 47 6.24 -16.74 3.34
C GLU A 47 5.40 -16.14 2.20
N GLU A 48 4.44 -16.92 1.68
CA GLU A 48 3.41 -16.46 0.75
C GLU A 48 2.06 -17.03 1.15
N TYR A 49 1.00 -16.25 1.01
CA TYR A 49 -0.37 -16.71 1.27
C TYR A 49 -1.39 -15.83 0.55
N TRP A 50 -2.62 -16.32 0.48
CA TRP A 50 -3.73 -15.63 -0.17
C TRP A 50 -4.84 -15.41 0.84
N ALA A 51 -5.34 -14.17 0.90
CA ALA A 51 -6.47 -13.81 1.72
C ALA A 51 -7.64 -13.44 0.81
N LYS A 52 -8.78 -14.12 0.99
CA LYS A 52 -10.03 -13.83 0.28
C LYS A 52 -10.93 -13.00 1.15
N PHE A 53 -11.44 -11.92 0.60
CA PHE A 53 -12.41 -11.02 1.20
C PHE A 53 -13.71 -11.10 0.41
N GLU A 54 -14.83 -11.37 1.08
CA GLU A 54 -16.16 -11.18 0.53
C GLU A 54 -16.62 -9.78 0.91
N THR A 55 -16.82 -8.91 -0.07
CA THR A 55 -17.27 -7.53 0.17
C THR A 55 -18.70 -7.32 -0.27
N THR A 56 -19.28 -6.16 0.04
CA THR A 56 -20.60 -5.76 -0.47
C THR A 56 -20.60 -5.51 -1.97
N ARG A 57 -19.42 -5.38 -2.61
CA ARG A 57 -19.25 -5.14 -4.05
C ARG A 57 -18.70 -6.33 -4.82
N GLY A 58 -18.46 -7.44 -4.15
CA GLY A 58 -17.93 -8.65 -4.75
C GLY A 58 -16.66 -9.16 -4.07
N PRO A 59 -16.13 -10.28 -4.55
CA PRO A 59 -14.95 -10.89 -3.95
C PRO A 59 -13.68 -10.13 -4.30
N LEU A 60 -12.72 -10.13 -3.37
CA LEU A 60 -11.37 -9.59 -3.50
C LEU A 60 -10.38 -10.65 -3.02
N VAL A 61 -9.33 -10.90 -3.76
CA VAL A 61 -8.23 -11.76 -3.33
C VAL A 61 -6.94 -10.95 -3.26
N ILE A 62 -6.27 -11.00 -2.12
CA ILE A 62 -4.98 -10.39 -1.87
C ILE A 62 -3.93 -11.48 -1.78
N GLU A 63 -2.90 -11.39 -2.61
CA GLU A 63 -1.68 -12.17 -2.52
C GLU A 63 -0.70 -11.44 -1.62
N VAL A 64 -0.17 -12.12 -0.61
CA VAL A 64 0.73 -11.55 0.40
C VAL A 64 2.10 -12.21 0.31
N HIS A 65 3.14 -11.38 0.35
CA HIS A 65 4.54 -11.79 0.32
C HIS A 65 5.25 -11.29 1.57
N ARG A 66 5.56 -12.18 2.48
CA ARG A 66 6.23 -11.87 3.73
C ARG A 66 7.58 -11.17 3.53
N ALA A 67 8.30 -11.55 2.47
CA ALA A 67 9.59 -10.94 2.14
C ALA A 67 9.52 -9.44 1.80
N TRP A 68 8.34 -8.91 1.44
CA TRP A 68 8.19 -7.48 1.09
C TRP A 68 8.10 -6.60 2.34
N SER A 69 7.37 -7.05 3.36
CA SER A 69 7.12 -6.33 4.60
C SER A 69 6.80 -7.35 5.70
N PRO A 70 7.84 -7.95 6.34
CA PRO A 70 7.65 -9.09 7.25
C PRO A 70 6.68 -8.83 8.40
N TYR A 71 6.83 -7.71 9.11
CA TYR A 71 5.94 -7.39 10.23
C TYR A 71 4.52 -7.05 9.76
N GLY A 72 4.40 -6.38 8.60
CA GLY A 72 3.10 -6.09 7.99
C GLY A 72 2.38 -7.37 7.56
N ALA A 73 3.07 -8.27 6.86
CA ALA A 73 2.51 -9.54 6.42
C ALA A 73 2.09 -10.43 7.59
N ASP A 74 2.93 -10.55 8.64
CA ASP A 74 2.63 -11.34 9.84
C ASP A 74 1.40 -10.78 10.56
N ARG A 75 1.30 -9.44 10.75
CA ARG A 75 0.13 -8.79 11.36
C ARG A 75 -1.14 -8.98 10.52
N PHE A 76 -1.05 -8.86 9.21
CA PHE A 76 -2.20 -9.06 8.33
C PHE A 76 -2.71 -10.50 8.38
N TYR A 77 -1.79 -11.49 8.44
CA TYR A 77 -2.14 -12.90 8.62
C TYR A 77 -2.92 -13.12 9.92
N GLU A 78 -2.43 -12.57 11.04
CA GLU A 78 -3.06 -12.67 12.35
C GLU A 78 -4.47 -12.04 12.35
N LEU A 79 -4.62 -10.86 11.76
CA LEU A 79 -5.89 -10.15 11.69
C LEU A 79 -6.93 -10.91 10.85
N VAL A 80 -6.54 -11.43 9.68
CA VAL A 80 -7.45 -12.24 8.84
C VAL A 80 -7.81 -13.53 9.55
N LYS A 81 -6.83 -14.24 10.14
CA LYS A 81 -7.05 -15.51 10.83
C LYS A 81 -7.95 -15.36 12.06
N SER A 82 -7.91 -14.21 12.73
CA SER A 82 -8.76 -13.92 13.90
C SER A 82 -10.17 -13.41 13.54
N GLY A 83 -10.48 -13.21 12.24
CA GLY A 83 -11.74 -12.63 11.81
C GLY A 83 -11.86 -11.12 12.09
N PHE A 84 -10.73 -10.44 12.36
CA PHE A 84 -10.75 -9.01 12.70
C PHE A 84 -11.39 -8.13 11.61
N TYR A 85 -11.20 -8.49 10.35
CA TYR A 85 -11.72 -7.70 9.23
C TYR A 85 -13.19 -7.99 8.89
N ASP A 86 -13.82 -8.99 9.51
CA ASP A 86 -15.24 -9.26 9.30
C ASP A 86 -16.06 -8.05 9.73
N ASP A 87 -17.03 -7.68 8.89
CA ASP A 87 -17.91 -6.51 9.02
C ASP A 87 -17.20 -5.13 9.00
N CYS A 88 -15.87 -5.07 8.84
CA CYS A 88 -15.15 -3.79 8.73
C CYS A 88 -15.65 -2.96 7.54
N LYS A 89 -15.89 -1.66 7.77
CA LYS A 89 -16.27 -0.70 6.73
C LYS A 89 -15.05 -0.15 5.99
N PHE A 90 -15.26 0.15 4.69
CA PHE A 90 -14.34 0.98 3.93
C PHE A 90 -14.59 2.45 4.27
N PHE A 91 -14.00 2.91 5.37
CA PHE A 91 -14.30 4.24 5.93
C PHE A 91 -13.61 5.40 5.19
N ARG A 92 -12.73 5.11 4.24
CA ARG A 92 -12.11 6.09 3.34
C ARG A 92 -12.04 5.53 1.93
N VAL A 93 -12.76 6.17 1.00
CA VAL A 93 -12.80 5.79 -0.41
C VAL A 93 -12.54 7.02 -1.25
N VAL A 94 -11.28 7.23 -1.64
CA VAL A 94 -10.83 8.38 -2.43
C VAL A 94 -10.12 7.91 -3.69
N GLY A 95 -9.97 8.79 -4.69
CA GLY A 95 -9.45 8.42 -6.01
C GLY A 95 -8.06 7.80 -6.03
N PHE A 96 -7.28 7.91 -4.96
CA PHE A 96 -5.92 7.37 -4.89
C PHE A 96 -5.76 6.18 -3.93
N VAL A 97 -6.61 6.03 -2.90
CA VAL A 97 -6.60 4.88 -1.97
C VAL A 97 -8.00 4.53 -1.48
N VAL A 98 -8.16 3.26 -1.09
CA VAL A 98 -9.27 2.75 -0.29
C VAL A 98 -8.69 2.23 1.02
N GLN A 99 -9.22 2.68 2.18
CA GLN A 99 -8.69 2.34 3.51
C GLN A 99 -9.78 1.71 4.38
N PHE A 100 -9.40 0.67 5.14
CA PHE A 100 -10.24 -0.08 6.08
C PHE A 100 -9.40 -0.59 7.26
N GLY A 101 -10.03 -1.28 8.21
CA GLY A 101 -9.32 -1.95 9.33
C GLY A 101 -9.49 -1.24 10.66
N ILE A 102 -10.63 -0.59 10.88
CA ILE A 102 -11.18 -0.27 12.21
C ILE A 102 -12.39 -1.18 12.39
N SER A 103 -12.43 -1.94 13.49
CA SER A 103 -13.56 -2.85 13.75
C SER A 103 -14.83 -2.07 14.04
N GLY A 104 -15.98 -2.58 13.55
CA GLY A 104 -17.30 -2.07 13.90
C GLY A 104 -17.69 -2.32 15.36
N ASP A 105 -16.96 -3.23 16.06
CA ASP A 105 -17.10 -3.47 17.51
C ASP A 105 -16.05 -2.68 18.28
N PRO A 106 -16.45 -1.69 19.13
CA PRO A 106 -15.52 -0.89 19.93
C PRO A 106 -14.65 -1.71 20.90
N HIS A 107 -15.13 -2.86 21.39
CA HIS A 107 -14.34 -3.72 22.28
C HIS A 107 -13.20 -4.40 21.53
N VAL A 108 -13.44 -4.77 20.27
CA VAL A 108 -12.39 -5.31 19.40
C VAL A 108 -11.39 -4.21 19.04
N SER A 109 -11.86 -3.01 18.65
CA SER A 109 -10.98 -1.86 18.38
C SER A 109 -10.10 -1.52 19.58
N ALA A 110 -10.65 -1.46 20.78
CA ALA A 110 -9.89 -1.17 22.02
C ALA A 110 -8.80 -2.21 22.29
N LYS A 111 -9.05 -3.50 22.01
CA LYS A 111 -8.05 -4.57 22.18
C LYS A 111 -6.83 -4.38 21.27
N TRP A 112 -7.03 -3.84 20.06
CA TRP A 112 -5.99 -3.69 19.05
C TRP A 112 -5.36 -2.29 19.00
N HIS A 113 -5.91 -1.33 19.73
CA HIS A 113 -5.49 0.08 19.70
C HIS A 113 -3.99 0.27 19.94
N GLU A 114 -3.44 -0.41 20.96
CA GLU A 114 -2.01 -0.35 21.32
C GLU A 114 -1.17 -1.49 20.74
N ALA A 115 -1.74 -2.31 19.83
CA ALA A 115 -1.06 -3.45 19.25
C ALA A 115 -0.13 -3.04 18.09
N ASN A 116 0.77 -2.10 18.36
CA ASN A 116 1.71 -1.58 17.37
C ASN A 116 2.72 -2.63 16.91
N ILE A 117 3.09 -2.56 15.63
CA ILE A 117 4.18 -3.35 15.05
C ILE A 117 5.33 -2.45 14.59
N PRO A 118 6.58 -2.97 14.61
CA PRO A 118 7.74 -2.25 14.07
C PRO A 118 7.53 -1.85 12.60
N ASP A 119 8.10 -0.72 12.20
CA ASP A 119 8.14 -0.35 10.79
C ASP A 119 9.03 -1.34 10.00
N ASP A 120 8.53 -1.84 8.89
CA ASP A 120 9.38 -2.53 7.92
C ASP A 120 10.22 -1.49 7.17
N LYS A 121 11.52 -1.71 7.15
CA LYS A 121 12.45 -0.74 6.57
C LYS A 121 12.27 -0.64 5.06
N TYR A 122 12.11 0.58 4.58
CA TYR A 122 12.23 0.89 3.18
C TYR A 122 13.71 0.98 2.80
N GLU A 123 14.22 -0.04 2.11
CA GLU A 123 15.56 0.00 1.53
C GLU A 123 15.47 -0.03 0.00
N ARG A 124 15.69 1.11 -0.64
CA ARG A 124 15.60 1.27 -2.11
C ARG A 124 16.42 0.26 -2.91
N ARG A 125 17.44 -0.34 -2.31
CA ARG A 125 18.33 -1.36 -2.92
C ARG A 125 17.91 -2.78 -2.58
N ASP A 126 16.94 -2.98 -1.71
CA ASP A 126 16.40 -4.30 -1.42
C ASP A 126 15.60 -4.80 -2.63
N ARG A 127 15.94 -6.00 -3.10
CA ARG A 127 15.24 -6.66 -4.23
C ARG A 127 13.78 -7.00 -3.89
N ASN A 128 13.47 -7.13 -2.61
CA ASN A 128 12.13 -7.43 -2.12
C ASN A 128 11.26 -6.18 -2.00
N HIS A 129 11.87 -4.99 -2.07
CA HIS A 129 11.11 -3.75 -1.97
C HIS A 129 10.12 -3.60 -3.12
N GLN A 130 8.87 -3.33 -2.74
CA GLN A 130 7.79 -3.01 -3.67
C GLN A 130 7.39 -1.54 -3.54
N SER A 131 7.00 -0.93 -4.66
CA SER A 131 6.48 0.42 -4.70
C SER A 131 4.96 0.43 -4.55
N ASN A 132 4.41 1.50 -3.98
CA ASN A 132 2.97 1.71 -3.81
C ASN A 132 2.29 2.00 -5.16
N LYS A 133 2.15 1.00 -6.00
CA LYS A 133 1.45 1.06 -7.29
C LYS A 133 0.00 0.61 -7.15
N ARG A 134 -0.82 0.87 -8.18
CA ARG A 134 -2.21 0.39 -8.20
C ARG A 134 -2.30 -1.11 -7.88
N GLY A 135 -3.20 -1.46 -6.97
CA GLY A 135 -3.45 -2.82 -6.49
C GLY A 135 -2.56 -3.23 -5.30
N TYR A 136 -1.46 -2.52 -5.01
CA TYR A 136 -0.63 -2.87 -3.85
C TYR A 136 -1.30 -2.50 -2.54
N VAL A 137 -1.09 -3.34 -1.52
CA VAL A 137 -1.72 -3.25 -0.20
C VAL A 137 -0.66 -2.93 0.85
N THR A 138 -0.94 -1.92 1.67
CA THR A 138 0.03 -1.34 2.59
C THR A 138 -0.65 -0.99 3.92
N PHE A 139 0.06 -1.16 5.05
CA PHE A 139 -0.44 -0.67 6.35
C PHE A 139 -0.45 0.86 6.40
N ALA A 140 -1.56 1.40 6.90
CA ALA A 140 -1.60 2.80 7.32
C ALA A 140 -0.79 2.99 8.62
N LYS A 141 -0.22 4.18 8.78
CA LYS A 141 0.51 4.59 9.97
C LYS A 141 0.34 6.08 10.23
N SER A 142 0.57 6.53 11.45
CA SER A 142 0.70 7.94 11.78
C SER A 142 2.10 8.46 11.39
N GLN A 143 2.41 9.69 11.76
CA GLN A 143 3.76 10.24 11.60
C GLN A 143 4.77 9.66 12.63
N MET A 144 4.28 8.99 13.67
CA MET A 144 5.15 8.34 14.66
C MET A 144 5.73 7.04 14.08
N PRO A 145 7.00 6.73 14.38
CA PRO A 145 7.56 5.43 14.01
C PRO A 145 6.84 4.30 14.76
N ASN A 146 6.79 3.12 14.14
CA ASN A 146 6.20 1.91 14.73
C ASN A 146 4.73 2.11 15.16
N SER A 147 3.95 2.86 14.37
CA SER A 147 2.55 3.18 14.70
C SER A 147 1.52 2.40 13.89
N ARG A 148 1.94 1.36 13.17
CA ARG A 148 1.06 0.46 12.43
C ARG A 148 0.37 -0.49 13.40
N THR A 149 -0.96 -0.63 13.29
CA THR A 149 -1.76 -1.55 14.11
C THR A 149 -2.59 -2.51 13.25
N THR A 150 -3.75 -2.05 12.77
CA THR A 150 -4.75 -2.88 12.07
C THR A 150 -5.20 -2.30 10.73
N GLN A 151 -5.02 -1.00 10.53
CA GLN A 151 -5.54 -0.32 9.35
C GLN A 151 -4.63 -0.54 8.13
N VAL A 152 -5.25 -0.87 7.00
CA VAL A 152 -4.57 -1.07 5.72
C VAL A 152 -5.26 -0.26 4.63
N PHE A 153 -4.52 0.05 3.57
CA PHE A 153 -5.08 0.66 2.37
C PHE A 153 -4.65 -0.09 1.11
N ILE A 154 -5.52 -0.05 0.11
CA ILE A 154 -5.27 -0.52 -1.25
C ILE A 154 -5.01 0.71 -2.11
N ASN A 155 -3.92 0.71 -2.85
CA ASN A 155 -3.60 1.79 -3.80
C ASN A 155 -4.48 1.68 -5.05
N CYS A 156 -5.22 2.73 -5.38
CA CYS A 156 -6.08 2.80 -6.56
C CYS A 156 -5.36 3.36 -7.80
N ILE A 157 -4.24 4.04 -7.60
CA ILE A 157 -3.35 4.59 -8.64
C ILE A 157 -1.89 4.31 -8.27
N ASP A 158 -0.95 4.82 -9.06
CA ASP A 158 0.47 4.87 -8.69
C ASP A 158 0.68 5.95 -7.61
N ASN A 159 1.04 5.51 -6.41
CA ASN A 159 1.33 6.32 -5.24
C ASN A 159 2.80 6.17 -4.80
N SER A 160 3.74 5.99 -5.72
CA SER A 160 5.16 5.73 -5.44
C SER A 160 5.82 6.82 -4.57
N GLN A 161 5.22 8.00 -4.46
CA GLN A 161 5.66 9.04 -3.52
C GLN A 161 5.56 8.60 -2.04
N LEU A 162 4.69 7.63 -1.72
CA LEU A 162 4.52 7.09 -0.37
C LEU A 162 5.71 6.21 0.06
N ASP A 163 6.47 5.66 -0.88
CA ASP A 163 7.61 4.79 -0.59
C ASP A 163 8.64 5.50 0.30
N ARG A 164 8.96 6.76 -0.02
CA ARG A 164 9.91 7.58 0.76
C ARG A 164 9.39 7.98 2.14
N GLN A 165 8.10 7.83 2.38
CA GLN A 165 7.45 8.11 3.67
C GLN A 165 7.41 6.84 4.54
N GLY A 166 7.99 5.73 4.08
CA GLY A 166 8.07 4.47 4.80
C GLY A 166 6.78 3.66 4.78
N PHE A 167 5.92 3.87 3.77
CA PHE A 167 4.79 2.99 3.50
C PHE A 167 5.27 1.81 2.65
N THR A 168 5.44 0.65 3.26
CA THR A 168 6.01 -0.54 2.62
C THR A 168 4.89 -1.54 2.30
N PRO A 169 4.60 -1.81 1.02
CA PRO A 169 3.63 -2.82 0.63
C PRO A 169 3.99 -4.22 1.13
N PHE A 170 2.99 -4.98 1.56
CA PHE A 170 3.13 -6.37 1.99
C PHE A 170 2.42 -7.36 1.07
N GLY A 171 1.54 -6.85 0.18
CA GLY A 171 0.75 -7.68 -0.71
C GLY A 171 0.23 -6.91 -1.91
N VAL A 172 -0.45 -7.62 -2.79
CA VAL A 172 -1.06 -7.08 -4.01
C VAL A 172 -2.42 -7.73 -4.24
N VAL A 173 -3.37 -6.97 -4.75
CA VAL A 173 -4.68 -7.48 -5.18
C VAL A 173 -4.46 -8.35 -6.41
N LEU A 174 -4.70 -9.65 -6.27
CA LEU A 174 -4.59 -10.64 -7.33
C LEU A 174 -5.84 -10.63 -8.23
N SER A 175 -7.02 -10.45 -7.62
CA SER A 175 -8.30 -10.32 -8.34
C SER A 175 -9.29 -9.49 -7.53
N GLY A 176 -10.26 -8.86 -8.20
CA GLY A 176 -11.33 -8.09 -7.56
C GLY A 176 -11.06 -6.58 -7.45
N MET A 177 -10.12 -6.01 -8.24
CA MET A 177 -9.96 -4.55 -8.30
C MET A 177 -11.21 -3.82 -8.77
N ASP A 178 -12.06 -4.45 -9.58
CA ASP A 178 -13.36 -3.88 -10.00
C ASP A 178 -14.33 -3.72 -8.83
N ALA A 179 -14.28 -4.63 -7.82
CA ALA A 179 -15.03 -4.48 -6.58
C ALA A 179 -14.55 -3.25 -5.80
N ILE A 180 -13.23 -3.03 -5.73
CA ILE A 180 -12.62 -1.84 -5.10
C ILE A 180 -13.00 -0.56 -5.84
N ASP A 181 -12.95 -0.55 -7.17
CA ASP A 181 -13.31 0.62 -7.99
C ASP A 181 -14.81 0.98 -7.91
N SER A 182 -15.67 0.00 -7.57
CA SER A 182 -17.13 0.18 -7.45
C SER A 182 -17.61 0.56 -6.05
N LEU A 183 -16.72 0.71 -5.07
CA LEU A 183 -17.08 1.12 -3.71
C LEU A 183 -17.71 2.51 -3.70
N TYR A 184 -18.68 2.71 -2.77
CA TYR A 184 -19.34 4.00 -2.61
C TYR A 184 -18.35 5.08 -2.15
N SER A 185 -18.08 6.05 -3.01
CA SER A 185 -17.03 7.06 -2.83
C SER A 185 -17.54 8.47 -2.49
N ASN A 186 -18.88 8.67 -2.39
CA ASN A 186 -19.40 10.04 -2.20
C ASN A 186 -19.13 10.62 -0.81
N TYR A 187 -18.76 9.80 0.17
CA TYR A 187 -18.31 10.29 1.49
C TYR A 187 -16.81 10.64 1.48
N ALA A 188 -16.07 10.20 0.46
CA ALA A 188 -14.63 10.43 0.30
C ALA A 188 -13.83 10.07 1.57
N ASP A 189 -13.17 11.05 2.18
CA ASP A 189 -12.42 10.90 3.42
C ASP A 189 -13.14 11.49 4.66
N GLU A 190 -14.39 11.92 4.52
CA GLU A 190 -15.17 12.47 5.63
C GLU A 190 -15.23 11.52 6.84
N PRO A 191 -15.54 10.20 6.69
CA PRO A 191 -15.54 9.29 7.84
C PRO A 191 -14.15 9.17 8.49
N SER A 192 -13.09 9.25 7.71
CA SER A 192 -11.70 9.12 8.21
C SER A 192 -11.24 10.30 9.07
N ASN A 193 -11.94 11.43 9.03
CA ASN A 193 -11.65 12.58 9.90
C ASN A 193 -12.07 12.36 11.36
N SER A 194 -12.80 11.29 11.65
CA SER A 194 -13.31 10.95 12.98
C SER A 194 -12.95 9.52 13.39
N GLN A 195 -11.72 9.07 13.11
CA GLN A 195 -11.30 7.68 13.40
C GLN A 195 -11.42 7.35 14.90
N ASP A 196 -11.07 8.25 15.79
CA ASP A 196 -11.27 8.09 17.24
C ASP A 196 -12.74 7.79 17.60
N ARG A 197 -13.66 8.39 16.86
CA ARG A 197 -15.07 8.14 17.06
C ARG A 197 -15.51 6.80 16.50
N ILE A 198 -14.95 6.41 15.35
CA ILE A 198 -15.18 5.09 14.78
C ILE A 198 -14.69 4.01 15.76
N GLU A 199 -13.52 4.17 16.36
CA GLU A 199 -12.98 3.23 17.34
C GLU A 199 -13.83 3.13 18.61
N LYS A 200 -14.42 4.25 19.07
CA LYS A 200 -15.20 4.31 20.32
C LYS A 200 -16.66 3.92 20.17
N GLU A 201 -17.29 4.23 19.04
CA GLU A 201 -18.73 4.05 18.80
C GLU A 201 -19.02 2.98 17.74
N GLY A 202 -18.00 2.59 16.95
CA GLY A 202 -18.07 1.52 15.95
C GLY A 202 -19.18 1.70 14.91
N ASP A 203 -19.81 0.62 14.58
CA ASP A 203 -20.88 0.57 13.58
C ASP A 203 -22.11 1.38 13.98
N ALA A 204 -22.36 1.63 15.26
CA ALA A 204 -23.45 2.50 15.69
C ALA A 204 -23.27 3.92 15.12
N TYR A 205 -22.06 4.46 15.17
CA TYR A 205 -21.73 5.75 14.57
C TYR A 205 -21.76 5.69 13.03
N LEU A 206 -21.05 4.70 12.44
CA LEU A 206 -20.90 4.62 10.99
C LEU A 206 -22.26 4.41 10.30
N ASN A 207 -23.13 3.54 10.82
CA ASN A 207 -24.43 3.29 10.23
C ASN A 207 -25.38 4.49 10.36
N ALA A 208 -25.25 5.30 11.42
CA ALA A 208 -26.06 6.50 11.60
C ALA A 208 -25.58 7.67 10.71
N ALA A 209 -24.26 7.92 10.66
CA ALA A 209 -23.70 9.06 9.94
C ALA A 209 -23.41 8.75 8.46
N PHE A 210 -23.04 7.52 8.13
CA PHE A 210 -22.56 7.09 6.81
C PHE A 210 -23.20 5.77 6.34
N PRO A 211 -24.56 5.70 6.24
CA PRO A 211 -25.28 4.43 6.02
C PRO A 211 -25.03 3.74 4.68
N LYS A 212 -24.31 4.41 3.75
CA LYS A 212 -23.99 3.85 2.42
C LYS A 212 -22.56 3.34 2.31
N LEU A 213 -21.81 3.30 3.41
CA LEU A 213 -20.47 2.71 3.37
C LEU A 213 -20.56 1.23 3.00
N ASP A 214 -19.74 0.83 2.06
CA ASP A 214 -19.51 -0.57 1.76
C ASP A 214 -18.67 -1.23 2.85
N SER A 215 -18.79 -2.55 2.98
CA SER A 215 -18.08 -3.32 4.00
C SER A 215 -17.49 -4.62 3.46
N ILE A 216 -16.56 -5.14 4.21
CA ILE A 216 -16.10 -6.52 4.15
C ILE A 216 -17.14 -7.35 4.91
N LYS A 217 -17.64 -8.43 4.32
CA LYS A 217 -18.56 -9.38 4.99
C LYS A 217 -17.77 -10.42 5.78
N THR A 218 -16.73 -10.97 5.15
CA THR A 218 -15.82 -11.95 5.76
C THR A 218 -14.45 -11.88 5.11
N ALA A 219 -13.41 -12.24 5.88
CA ALA A 219 -12.05 -12.38 5.39
C ALA A 219 -11.45 -13.70 5.85
N VAL A 220 -10.89 -14.50 4.94
CA VAL A 220 -10.32 -15.82 5.24
C VAL A 220 -9.00 -16.05 4.54
N ILE A 221 -8.09 -16.79 5.19
CA ILE A 221 -6.88 -17.30 4.55
C ILE A 221 -7.24 -18.50 3.68
N LEU A 222 -6.84 -18.47 2.41
CA LEU A 222 -7.06 -19.59 1.49
C LEU A 222 -6.00 -20.69 1.71
N PRO A 223 -6.36 -21.97 1.50
CA PRO A 223 -5.42 -23.10 1.67
C PRO A 223 -4.31 -23.13 0.61
N GLY A 224 -4.38 -22.31 -0.42
CA GLY A 224 -3.41 -22.20 -1.52
C GLY A 224 -3.79 -21.17 -2.56
N LYS A 225 -2.97 -21.04 -3.62
CA LYS A 225 -3.21 -20.10 -4.72
C LYS A 225 -4.56 -20.40 -5.42
N PRO A 226 -5.43 -19.40 -5.61
CA PRO A 226 -6.70 -19.60 -6.30
C PRO A 226 -6.51 -20.01 -7.76
N LYS A 227 -7.26 -21.01 -8.24
CA LYS A 227 -7.18 -21.50 -9.64
C LYS A 227 -7.49 -20.43 -10.71
N GLU A 228 -8.28 -19.42 -10.37
CA GLU A 228 -8.58 -18.29 -11.26
C GLU A 228 -7.34 -17.40 -11.49
N ALA A 229 -6.44 -17.35 -10.54
CA ALA A 229 -5.18 -16.61 -10.62
C ALA A 229 -4.13 -17.34 -11.47
N GLU A 230 -4.17 -18.66 -11.52
CA GLU A 230 -3.28 -19.47 -12.38
C GLU A 230 -3.52 -19.17 -13.87
N LYS A 231 -4.77 -18.97 -14.28
CA LYS A 231 -5.13 -18.62 -15.67
C LYS A 231 -4.68 -17.21 -16.08
N ALA A 232 -4.63 -16.27 -15.13
CA ALA A 232 -4.19 -14.90 -15.41
C ALA A 232 -2.66 -14.81 -15.55
N ASP A 233 -1.92 -15.69 -14.88
CA ASP A 233 -0.46 -15.74 -14.92
C ASP A 233 0.03 -16.44 -16.20
N GLU A 234 -0.67 -17.49 -16.67
CA GLU A 234 -0.38 -18.14 -17.94
C GLU A 234 -0.59 -17.21 -19.15
N SER A 235 -1.56 -16.30 -19.09
CA SER A 235 -1.82 -15.32 -20.15
C SER A 235 -0.81 -14.18 -20.22
N LYS A 236 0.05 -14.01 -19.20
CA LYS A 236 1.09 -12.98 -19.11
C LYS A 236 2.50 -13.47 -19.46
N LYS A 237 2.70 -14.76 -19.77
CA LYS A 237 3.98 -15.23 -20.31
C LYS A 237 4.18 -14.67 -21.71
N PRO A 238 5.25 -13.89 -21.98
CA PRO A 238 5.54 -13.42 -23.33
C PRO A 238 5.85 -14.60 -24.23
N ASP A 239 5.33 -14.59 -25.47
CA ASP A 239 5.68 -15.50 -26.56
C ASP A 239 7.17 -15.33 -26.97
N GLU A 240 8.12 -15.77 -26.16
CA GLU A 240 9.55 -15.80 -26.52
C GLU A 240 9.99 -17.07 -27.27
N ALA A 241 9.08 -17.98 -27.58
CA ALA A 241 9.41 -19.27 -28.19
C ALA A 241 9.21 -19.37 -29.72
N LYS A 242 8.90 -18.27 -30.43
CA LYS A 242 8.67 -18.31 -31.90
C LYS A 242 9.55 -17.41 -32.77
N LYS A 243 10.77 -17.07 -32.32
CA LYS A 243 11.70 -16.27 -33.14
C LYS A 243 13.09 -16.88 -33.33
N ALA A 244 13.22 -18.20 -33.28
CA ALA A 244 14.52 -18.87 -33.45
C ALA A 244 14.65 -19.77 -34.68
N ASP A 245 13.68 -19.83 -35.60
CA ASP A 245 13.75 -20.78 -36.76
C ASP A 245 13.48 -20.20 -38.16
N GLU A 246 13.59 -18.88 -38.34
CA GLU A 246 13.45 -18.27 -39.69
C GLU A 246 14.67 -17.49 -40.19
N THR A 247 15.88 -17.76 -39.72
CA THR A 247 17.10 -17.13 -40.25
C THR A 247 18.14 -18.15 -40.70
N LYS A 248 17.72 -19.13 -41.56
CA LYS A 248 18.66 -19.95 -42.34
C LYS A 248 18.05 -20.33 -43.67
N LYS A 249 17.82 -19.36 -44.57
CA LYS A 249 17.79 -19.64 -46.02
C LYS A 249 17.98 -18.33 -46.81
N GLY A 250 19.09 -18.20 -47.50
CA GLY A 250 19.24 -17.39 -48.74
C GLY A 250 19.83 -16.00 -48.56
N ALA A 251 21.12 -15.90 -48.63
CA ALA A 251 21.80 -14.69 -49.08
C ALA A 251 22.93 -15.08 -50.03
N GLU A 252 22.65 -15.02 -51.34
CA GLU A 252 23.66 -14.89 -52.36
C GLU A 252 24.11 -13.44 -52.48
N PRO A 253 25.42 -13.17 -52.72
CA PRO A 253 25.95 -11.81 -52.75
C PRO A 253 25.78 -11.20 -54.15
N LYS A 254 25.30 -9.97 -54.24
CA LYS A 254 25.36 -9.11 -55.45
C LYS A 254 26.41 -8.02 -55.29
N PRO A 255 27.07 -7.63 -56.41
CA PRO A 255 28.32 -6.89 -56.37
C PRO A 255 28.18 -5.37 -56.23
N ASN A 256 29.20 -4.84 -55.69
CA ASN A 256 29.63 -3.47 -55.46
C ASN A 256 29.33 -2.50 -56.64
N ALA A 257 28.71 -1.36 -56.35
CA ALA A 257 28.69 -0.17 -57.20
C ALA A 257 29.09 1.04 -56.37
N GLY A 258 30.15 1.71 -56.82
CA GLY A 258 30.86 2.78 -56.14
C GLY A 258 30.10 4.11 -55.97
N PRO A 259 30.71 5.08 -55.31
CA PRO A 259 30.06 6.28 -54.84
C PRO A 259 29.87 7.36 -55.90
N PRO A 260 28.80 8.17 -55.88
CA PRO A 260 28.68 9.36 -56.74
C PRO A 260 29.39 10.57 -56.16
N ALA A 261 29.97 11.35 -57.08
CA ALA A 261 30.76 12.56 -56.86
C ALA A 261 29.91 13.78 -56.37
N PRO A 262 30.60 14.83 -55.84
CA PRO A 262 29.92 15.93 -55.15
C PRO A 262 29.40 16.99 -56.14
N ALA A 263 28.18 17.49 -55.92
CA ALA A 263 27.56 18.58 -56.64
C ALA A 263 28.06 19.98 -56.16
N LYS A 264 28.40 20.78 -57.14
CA LYS A 264 28.94 22.15 -57.02
C LYS A 264 27.90 23.13 -56.50
N LYS A 265 28.36 24.06 -55.63
CA LYS A 265 27.65 25.31 -55.27
C LYS A 265 27.51 26.21 -56.48
N SER A 266 26.37 26.79 -56.66
CA SER A 266 26.20 28.04 -57.43
C SER A 266 25.50 29.08 -56.59
N ALA A 267 26.14 30.24 -56.53
CA ALA A 267 25.68 31.45 -55.87
C ALA A 267 24.60 32.14 -56.74
N GLY A 268 23.73 32.88 -56.12
CA GLY A 268 22.74 33.76 -56.66
C GLY A 268 21.93 34.32 -55.50
#